data_33c14042d452fe2681aecac70dfdbf39
#
_entry.id   33c14042d452fe2681aecac70dfdbf39
#
_cell.length_a   1.000
_cell.length_b   1.000
_cell.length_c   1.000
_cell.angle_alpha   90.00
_cell.angle_beta   90.00
_cell.angle_gamma   90.00
#
_symmetry.space_group_name_H-M   'P 1'
#
loop_
_entity.id
_entity.type
_entity.pdbx_description
1 polymer ?
#
loop_
_entity_poly.entity_id
_entity_poly.type
_entity_poly.pdbx_seq_one_letter_code
_entity_poly.pdbx_strand_id
1 'polypeptide(L)'
;MLFPSQIVFAQTIVPLTSSQQIPFVDPQVAQQANKHIRYRDICPATNDSSVARCFGEVIVDDTITPFTTTKPAGYGPAEFRSAYSTTGKASGTPIVAIVDAYDQPTMLSDLQAYSTTFNLPQLANCSGAIANSSVPCFQKVSQTGTTKYPKTDAGWALEISLDVEAVHAICDNCSILLVEATSPTNANLMKAVDTALSLGATILSNSYGGAESSTEKTYDKHFNHPGIAIFASSGDNGYGVSYPAASQYVVAVGGTKLNLTKTGTYSSESAWSDGGSGCSSYETKPSWQKDTGCKKRTVADVAADADPTSGAAVYDSVTYEGQKGWFKIGGTSLASPLIAGIFATSEHLKSSQQAGTLLYGLPASHFNDVTTGSNGTCSPSYLCKAAKGYDGPTGLGSPNGIF
;
A
#
# COMPACT_ATOMS: atom_id res chain seq x y z
N MET A 1 1.52 -58.00 4.25
CA MET A 1 0.81 -56.78 3.83
C MET A 1 1.84 -55.79 3.40
N LEU A 2 1.96 -55.60 2.10
CA LEU A 2 2.92 -54.63 1.47
C LEU A 2 2.19 -53.31 1.31
N PHE A 3 2.72 -52.23 1.88
CA PHE A 3 2.25 -50.88 1.63
C PHE A 3 2.82 -50.37 0.31
N PRO A 4 2.05 -49.74 -0.56
CA PRO A 4 2.62 -49.14 -1.78
C PRO A 4 3.40 -47.87 -1.47
N SER A 5 4.62 -47.80 -1.99
CA SER A 5 5.44 -46.63 -1.99
C SER A 5 4.78 -45.52 -2.81
N GLN A 6 4.52 -44.37 -2.19
CA GLN A 6 4.08 -43.19 -2.92
C GLN A 6 5.31 -42.57 -3.64
N ILE A 7 5.18 -42.47 -4.93
CA ILE A 7 6.15 -41.79 -5.79
C ILE A 7 5.90 -40.28 -5.64
N VAL A 8 6.85 -39.58 -5.03
CA VAL A 8 6.85 -38.11 -4.96
C VAL A 8 7.35 -37.60 -6.32
N PHE A 9 6.46 -37.04 -7.12
CA PHE A 9 6.85 -36.28 -8.29
C PHE A 9 7.40 -34.91 -7.85
N ALA A 10 8.69 -34.69 -8.02
CA ALA A 10 9.26 -33.36 -7.97
C ALA A 10 8.77 -32.58 -9.21
N GLN A 11 7.84 -31.65 -9.00
CA GLN A 11 7.43 -30.77 -10.08
C GLN A 11 8.50 -29.69 -10.29
N THR A 12 8.94 -29.58 -11.52
CA THR A 12 9.91 -28.59 -11.96
C THR A 12 9.25 -27.21 -11.92
N ILE A 13 9.88 -26.27 -11.24
CA ILE A 13 9.46 -24.86 -11.23
C ILE A 13 9.69 -24.30 -12.61
N VAL A 14 8.63 -23.94 -13.32
CA VAL A 14 8.71 -23.19 -14.57
C VAL A 14 8.61 -21.71 -14.23
N PRO A 15 9.58 -20.86 -14.61
CA PRO A 15 9.46 -19.42 -14.41
C PRO A 15 8.29 -18.90 -15.23
N LEU A 16 7.36 -18.23 -14.60
CA LEU A 16 6.26 -17.54 -15.24
C LEU A 16 6.68 -16.09 -15.56
N THR A 17 6.07 -15.51 -16.58
CA THR A 17 6.30 -14.11 -16.98
C THR A 17 6.01 -13.16 -15.81
N SER A 18 6.57 -11.96 -15.82
CA SER A 18 6.65 -10.98 -14.73
C SER A 18 5.35 -10.63 -13.97
N SER A 19 4.22 -11.14 -14.38
CA SER A 19 2.91 -10.98 -13.73
C SER A 19 2.39 -12.24 -13.02
N GLN A 20 3.22 -13.27 -12.84
CA GLN A 20 2.76 -14.58 -12.34
C GLN A 20 3.73 -15.18 -11.32
N GLN A 21 4.01 -14.49 -10.22
CA GLN A 21 4.91 -15.02 -9.19
C GLN A 21 4.21 -15.68 -8.01
N ILE A 22 4.93 -16.54 -7.34
CA ILE A 22 4.44 -17.56 -6.41
C ILE A 22 4.92 -17.27 -4.99
N PRO A 23 4.33 -17.75 -4.04
CA PRO A 23 3.20 -17.70 -3.17
C PRO A 23 3.48 -17.82 -1.68
N PHE A 24 2.47 -17.73 -0.92
CA PHE A 24 2.50 -18.15 0.48
C PHE A 24 1.21 -18.83 0.92
N VAL A 25 1.31 -19.59 1.97
CA VAL A 25 0.22 -20.23 2.69
C VAL A 25 0.34 -19.86 4.15
N ASP A 26 -0.79 -19.55 4.80
CA ASP A 26 -0.95 -19.58 6.24
C ASP A 26 -0.18 -20.81 6.79
N PRO A 27 0.64 -20.67 7.84
CA PRO A 27 1.40 -21.77 8.43
C PRO A 27 0.57 -23.01 8.75
N GLN A 28 -0.73 -22.87 9.00
CA GLN A 28 -1.66 -23.99 9.21
C GLN A 28 -2.11 -24.65 7.91
N VAL A 29 -2.12 -23.93 6.80
CA VAL A 29 -2.47 -24.42 5.46
C VAL A 29 -1.23 -24.94 4.73
N ALA A 30 -0.04 -24.36 5.01
CA ALA A 30 1.23 -24.82 4.46
C ALA A 30 1.56 -26.28 4.81
N GLN A 31 1.07 -26.78 5.94
CA GLN A 31 1.23 -28.20 6.32
C GLN A 31 0.34 -29.15 5.53
N GLN A 32 -0.67 -28.68 4.81
CA GLN A 32 -1.62 -29.51 4.07
C GLN A 32 -1.47 -29.51 2.55
N ALA A 33 -0.60 -28.67 1.98
CA ALA A 33 -0.57 -28.52 0.53
C ALA A 33 0.84 -28.40 -0.04
N ASN A 34 1.22 -29.34 -0.87
CA ASN A 34 2.08 -29.16 -2.03
C ASN A 34 1.36 -28.32 -3.13
N LYS A 35 0.65 -27.25 -2.77
CA LYS A 35 -0.03 -26.37 -3.70
C LYS A 35 0.80 -25.11 -3.87
N HIS A 36 1.13 -24.80 -5.10
CA HIS A 36 1.71 -23.51 -5.46
C HIS A 36 0.62 -22.45 -5.34
N ILE A 37 0.68 -21.58 -4.35
CA ILE A 37 -0.16 -20.40 -4.27
C ILE A 37 0.46 -19.37 -5.23
N ARG A 38 -0.37 -18.64 -5.94
CA ARG A 38 0.01 -17.59 -6.89
C ARG A 38 -0.67 -16.32 -6.47
N TYR A 39 -0.18 -15.21 -6.97
CA TYR A 39 -0.87 -13.92 -6.85
C TYR A 39 -0.90 -13.23 -8.20
N ARG A 40 -1.74 -12.25 -8.32
CA ARG A 40 -1.88 -11.46 -9.55
C ARG A 40 -2.40 -10.07 -9.24
N ASP A 41 -2.17 -9.16 -10.18
CA ASP A 41 -2.73 -7.82 -10.15
C ASP A 41 -4.25 -7.83 -9.96
N ILE A 42 -4.75 -6.98 -9.05
CA ILE A 42 -6.19 -6.70 -8.88
C ILE A 42 -6.68 -5.84 -10.05
N CYS A 43 -5.93 -4.81 -10.41
CA CYS A 43 -6.24 -3.91 -11.52
C CYS A 43 -5.41 -4.27 -12.76
N PRO A 44 -6.02 -4.34 -13.94
CA PRO A 44 -5.28 -4.69 -15.15
C PRO A 44 -4.21 -3.65 -15.50
N ALA A 45 -3.09 -4.12 -16.04
CA ALA A 45 -2.03 -3.24 -16.53
C ALA A 45 -2.54 -2.34 -17.66
N THR A 46 -1.97 -1.14 -17.76
CA THR A 46 -2.24 -0.18 -18.82
C THR A 46 -0.94 0.33 -19.44
N ASN A 47 -0.95 0.54 -20.74
CA ASN A 47 0.15 1.18 -21.47
C ASN A 47 -0.10 2.69 -21.69
N ASP A 48 -1.23 3.21 -21.22
CA ASP A 48 -1.58 4.62 -21.34
C ASP A 48 -1.06 5.38 -20.11
N SER A 49 -0.05 6.20 -20.27
CA SER A 49 0.54 7.00 -19.21
C SER A 49 -0.38 8.08 -18.63
N SER A 50 -1.55 8.31 -19.25
CA SER A 50 -2.60 9.19 -18.71
C SER A 50 -3.57 8.48 -17.77
N VAL A 51 -3.45 7.16 -17.65
CA VAL A 51 -4.33 6.28 -16.86
C VAL A 51 -3.48 5.52 -15.86
N ALA A 52 -3.82 5.60 -14.60
CA ALA A 52 -3.22 4.81 -13.53
C ALA A 52 -3.92 3.43 -13.38
N ARG A 53 -3.24 2.49 -12.74
CA ARG A 53 -3.83 1.26 -12.21
C ARG A 53 -3.62 1.21 -10.70
N CYS A 54 -4.44 0.47 -9.99
CA CYS A 54 -4.15 0.15 -8.59
C CYS A 54 -2.98 -0.86 -8.51
N PHE A 55 -2.27 -0.85 -7.40
CA PHE A 55 -1.10 -1.69 -7.17
C PHE A 55 -1.35 -2.76 -6.09
N GLY A 56 -2.59 -3.24 -5.98
CA GLY A 56 -2.92 -4.39 -5.17
C GLY A 56 -2.73 -5.70 -5.93
N GLU A 57 -2.28 -6.72 -5.22
CA GLU A 57 -2.14 -8.08 -5.70
C GLU A 57 -2.85 -9.08 -4.80
N VAL A 58 -3.70 -9.92 -5.37
CA VAL A 58 -4.52 -10.90 -4.65
C VAL A 58 -3.98 -12.31 -4.82
N ILE A 59 -3.97 -13.07 -3.72
CA ILE A 59 -3.69 -14.51 -3.75
C ILE A 59 -4.76 -15.24 -4.56
N VAL A 60 -4.32 -16.14 -5.45
CA VAL A 60 -5.18 -16.97 -6.29
C VAL A 60 -4.85 -18.45 -6.12
N ASP A 61 -5.79 -19.32 -6.47
CA ASP A 61 -5.60 -20.77 -6.51
C ASP A 61 -4.93 -21.25 -7.82
N ASP A 62 -4.81 -22.55 -7.99
CA ASP A 62 -4.21 -23.16 -9.18
C ASP A 62 -4.99 -22.89 -10.47
N THR A 63 -6.23 -22.42 -10.37
CA THR A 63 -7.08 -22.05 -11.52
C THR A 63 -7.08 -20.54 -11.79
N ILE A 64 -6.21 -19.80 -11.09
CA ILE A 64 -6.09 -18.33 -11.16
C ILE A 64 -7.36 -17.61 -10.65
N THR A 65 -8.17 -18.29 -9.84
CA THR A 65 -9.34 -17.70 -9.17
C THR A 65 -8.90 -17.08 -7.84
N PRO A 66 -9.36 -15.87 -7.46
CA PRO A 66 -9.07 -15.27 -6.17
C PRO A 66 -9.45 -16.22 -5.03
N PHE A 67 -8.50 -16.41 -4.12
CA PHE A 67 -8.71 -17.32 -2.99
C PHE A 67 -9.36 -16.57 -1.83
N THR A 68 -10.57 -16.97 -1.47
CA THR A 68 -11.30 -16.41 -0.33
C THR A 68 -11.48 -17.44 0.78
N THR A 69 -11.61 -16.95 2.00
CA THR A 69 -11.80 -17.77 3.19
C THR A 69 -12.98 -17.28 4.02
N THR A 70 -13.49 -18.14 4.91
CA THR A 70 -14.55 -17.75 5.87
C THR A 70 -13.99 -17.02 7.09
N LYS A 71 -12.68 -16.99 7.25
CA LYS A 71 -11.94 -16.30 8.32
C LYS A 71 -10.78 -15.55 7.72
N PRO A 72 -10.27 -14.49 8.36
CA PRO A 72 -9.08 -13.77 7.87
C PRO A 72 -7.91 -14.72 7.59
N ALA A 73 -7.30 -14.55 6.43
CA ALA A 73 -6.06 -15.24 6.05
C ALA A 73 -5.07 -14.16 5.60
N GLY A 74 -3.99 -13.97 6.35
CA GLY A 74 -3.04 -12.88 6.17
C GLY A 74 -2.81 -12.16 7.49
N TYR A 75 -1.93 -11.16 7.47
CA TYR A 75 -1.67 -10.36 8.65
C TYR A 75 -2.82 -9.38 8.92
N GLY A 76 -3.04 -9.10 10.20
CA GLY A 76 -4.03 -8.16 10.67
C GLY A 76 -3.41 -7.04 11.52
N PRO A 77 -4.27 -6.26 12.20
CA PRO A 77 -3.83 -5.11 13.01
C PRO A 77 -2.77 -5.44 14.06
N ALA A 78 -2.90 -6.58 14.73
CA ALA A 78 -1.97 -6.97 15.80
C ALA A 78 -0.56 -7.24 15.25
N GLU A 79 -0.48 -7.94 14.12
CA GLU A 79 0.76 -8.28 13.43
C GLU A 79 1.47 -7.03 12.93
N PHE A 80 0.76 -6.14 12.21
CA PHE A 80 1.35 -4.91 11.67
C PHE A 80 1.78 -3.95 12.77
N ARG A 81 0.96 -3.74 13.81
CA ARG A 81 1.33 -2.88 14.95
C ARG A 81 2.55 -3.42 15.69
N SER A 82 2.62 -4.73 15.88
CA SER A 82 3.76 -5.39 16.50
C SER A 82 5.01 -5.28 15.63
N ALA A 83 4.88 -5.51 14.31
CA ALA A 83 5.99 -5.45 13.37
C ALA A 83 6.63 -4.06 13.32
N TYR A 84 5.81 -3.04 13.22
CA TYR A 84 6.27 -1.66 13.05
C TYR A 84 6.33 -0.86 14.35
N SER A 85 6.20 -1.54 15.50
CA SER A 85 6.35 -0.95 16.84
C SER A 85 5.44 0.27 17.09
N THR A 86 4.21 0.24 16.55
CA THR A 86 3.22 1.30 16.70
C THR A 86 2.15 0.95 17.72
N THR A 87 1.63 1.97 18.42
CA THR A 87 0.56 1.79 19.42
C THR A 87 -0.82 1.62 18.81
N GLY A 88 -0.98 1.93 17.53
CA GLY A 88 -2.26 1.91 16.85
C GLY A 88 -3.15 3.13 17.14
N LYS A 89 -2.63 4.15 17.81
CA LYS A 89 -3.38 5.34 18.20
C LYS A 89 -2.61 6.63 17.91
N ALA A 90 -3.33 7.58 17.31
CA ALA A 90 -2.86 8.93 17.07
C ALA A 90 -3.20 9.86 18.25
N SER A 91 -2.47 10.96 18.35
CA SER A 91 -2.86 12.10 19.17
C SER A 91 -3.99 12.86 18.46
N GLY A 92 -5.15 12.97 19.12
CA GLY A 92 -6.35 13.52 18.49
C GLY A 92 -7.01 12.58 17.48
N THR A 93 -7.63 13.14 16.44
CA THR A 93 -8.35 12.42 15.38
C THR A 93 -7.90 12.92 14.01
N PRO A 94 -6.65 12.63 13.57
CA PRO A 94 -6.17 13.06 12.27
C PRO A 94 -7.02 12.47 11.16
N ILE A 95 -7.14 13.20 10.05
CA ILE A 95 -7.87 12.76 8.89
C ILE A 95 -6.87 12.14 7.91
N VAL A 96 -6.98 10.84 7.70
CA VAL A 96 -6.26 10.12 6.66
C VAL A 96 -7.19 9.98 5.45
N ALA A 97 -6.82 10.58 4.33
CA ALA A 97 -7.56 10.41 3.09
C ALA A 97 -7.00 9.25 2.27
N ILE A 98 -7.90 8.45 1.72
CA ILE A 98 -7.67 7.47 0.68
C ILE A 98 -8.23 8.06 -0.62
N VAL A 99 -7.40 8.12 -1.65
CA VAL A 99 -7.79 8.57 -2.98
C VAL A 99 -7.68 7.41 -3.95
N ASP A 100 -8.83 6.99 -4.50
CA ASP A 100 -8.92 5.88 -5.43
C ASP A 100 -9.90 6.17 -6.56
N ALA A 101 -10.02 5.27 -7.52
CA ALA A 101 -10.96 5.40 -8.62
C ALA A 101 -12.18 4.49 -8.44
N TYR A 102 -13.30 4.91 -9.04
CA TYR A 102 -14.58 4.21 -8.99
C TYR A 102 -15.20 4.12 -7.60
N ASP A 103 -16.27 3.34 -7.44
CA ASP A 103 -17.06 3.25 -6.21
C ASP A 103 -16.91 1.89 -5.53
N GLN A 104 -16.65 1.93 -4.22
CA GLN A 104 -16.86 0.79 -3.33
C GLN A 104 -18.15 1.04 -2.52
N PRO A 105 -19.29 0.49 -2.97
CA PRO A 105 -20.60 0.85 -2.42
C PRO A 105 -20.84 0.35 -0.98
N THR A 106 -20.14 -0.67 -0.54
CA THR A 106 -20.29 -1.30 0.78
C THR A 106 -19.18 -0.96 1.78
N MET A 107 -18.28 -0.02 1.45
CA MET A 107 -17.05 0.21 2.20
C MET A 107 -17.24 0.35 3.72
N LEU A 108 -18.21 1.15 4.16
CA LEU A 108 -18.42 1.31 5.60
C LEU A 108 -18.88 0.02 6.27
N SER A 109 -19.77 -0.75 5.65
CA SER A 109 -20.23 -2.02 6.20
C SER A 109 -19.12 -3.08 6.22
N ASP A 110 -18.24 -3.06 5.23
CA ASP A 110 -17.11 -3.96 5.13
C ASP A 110 -16.04 -3.60 6.18
N LEU A 111 -15.73 -2.31 6.36
CA LEU A 111 -14.89 -1.83 7.46
C LEU A 111 -15.44 -2.20 8.84
N GLN A 112 -16.76 -2.18 9.02
CA GLN A 112 -17.40 -2.60 10.27
C GLN A 112 -17.30 -4.10 10.50
N ALA A 113 -17.41 -4.93 9.44
CA ALA A 113 -17.17 -6.36 9.51
C ALA A 113 -15.71 -6.67 9.86
N TYR A 114 -14.77 -5.97 9.22
CA TYR A 114 -13.34 -6.02 9.53
C TYR A 114 -13.08 -5.65 11.00
N SER A 115 -13.58 -4.49 11.45
CA SER A 115 -13.40 -4.00 12.81
C SER A 115 -13.97 -4.95 13.85
N THR A 116 -15.14 -5.54 13.59
CA THR A 116 -15.74 -6.57 14.47
C THR A 116 -14.84 -7.79 14.58
N THR A 117 -14.30 -8.25 13.47
CA THR A 117 -13.47 -9.46 13.42
C THR A 117 -12.15 -9.28 14.18
N PHE A 118 -11.52 -8.13 14.04
CA PHE A 118 -10.25 -7.81 14.70
C PHE A 118 -10.40 -7.07 16.04
N ASN A 119 -11.63 -6.91 16.54
CA ASN A 119 -11.93 -6.19 17.78
C ASN A 119 -11.38 -4.77 17.81
N LEU A 120 -11.50 -4.06 16.69
CA LEU A 120 -11.16 -2.65 16.56
C LEU A 120 -12.37 -1.76 16.90
N PRO A 121 -12.16 -0.48 17.28
CA PRO A 121 -13.22 0.49 17.41
C PRO A 121 -14.02 0.62 16.11
N GLN A 122 -15.34 0.69 16.22
CA GLN A 122 -16.22 0.87 15.07
C GLN A 122 -16.20 2.32 14.61
N LEU A 123 -15.99 2.54 13.32
CA LEU A 123 -16.26 3.84 12.71
C LEU A 123 -17.70 3.92 12.20
N ALA A 124 -18.31 5.07 12.40
CA ALA A 124 -19.60 5.42 11.84
C ALA A 124 -19.43 6.54 10.80
N ASN A 125 -20.44 6.78 9.97
CA ASN A 125 -20.43 7.97 9.13
C ASN A 125 -20.27 9.24 9.98
N CYS A 126 -19.49 10.19 9.48
CA CYS A 126 -19.39 11.51 10.11
C CYS A 126 -20.77 12.19 10.17
N SER A 127 -21.10 12.79 11.30
CA SER A 127 -22.38 13.51 11.47
C SER A 127 -22.42 14.87 10.77
N GLY A 128 -21.35 15.25 10.09
CA GLY A 128 -21.19 16.53 9.37
C GLY A 128 -19.88 16.51 8.59
N ALA A 129 -19.28 17.67 8.35
CA ALA A 129 -17.98 17.73 7.70
C ALA A 129 -16.92 17.05 8.57
N ILE A 130 -16.13 16.14 7.99
CA ILE A 130 -15.13 15.34 8.68
C ILE A 130 -14.11 16.24 9.43
N ALA A 131 -13.74 17.38 8.86
CA ALA A 131 -12.81 18.35 9.48
C ALA A 131 -13.34 18.95 10.80
N ASN A 132 -14.62 18.85 11.07
CA ASN A 132 -15.27 19.38 12.28
C ASN A 132 -15.62 18.28 13.28
N SER A 133 -15.30 17.02 12.99
CA SER A 133 -15.60 15.90 13.89
C SER A 133 -14.64 15.88 15.07
N SER A 134 -15.17 15.77 16.27
CA SER A 134 -14.38 15.57 17.49
C SER A 134 -14.19 14.10 17.86
N VAL A 135 -14.78 13.20 17.06
CA VAL A 135 -14.68 11.75 17.23
C VAL A 135 -14.27 11.12 15.91
N PRO A 136 -13.53 10.00 15.94
CA PRO A 136 -13.17 9.27 14.74
C PRO A 136 -14.42 8.88 13.93
N CYS A 137 -14.40 9.13 12.63
CA CYS A 137 -15.52 8.81 11.76
C CYS A 137 -15.06 8.49 10.33
N PHE A 138 -15.93 7.90 9.56
CA PHE A 138 -15.73 7.60 8.15
C PHE A 138 -16.56 8.56 7.28
N GLN A 139 -15.95 9.10 6.23
CA GLN A 139 -16.67 9.89 5.23
C GLN A 139 -16.26 9.44 3.83
N LYS A 140 -17.24 9.10 2.99
CA LYS A 140 -17.04 8.80 1.57
C LYS A 140 -17.63 9.91 0.72
N VAL A 141 -16.87 10.39 -0.28
CA VAL A 141 -17.29 11.39 -1.25
C VAL A 141 -16.74 11.08 -2.63
N SER A 142 -17.39 11.61 -3.67
CA SER A 142 -16.83 11.62 -5.02
C SER A 142 -15.69 12.65 -5.15
N GLN A 143 -14.96 12.63 -6.26
CA GLN A 143 -13.94 13.64 -6.60
C GLN A 143 -14.46 15.09 -6.63
N THR A 144 -15.76 15.31 -6.47
CA THR A 144 -16.37 16.64 -6.40
C THR A 144 -16.85 17.00 -4.99
N GLY A 145 -16.50 16.19 -3.99
CA GLY A 145 -16.89 16.40 -2.60
C GLY A 145 -18.37 16.12 -2.31
N THR A 146 -19.05 15.40 -3.18
CA THR A 146 -20.50 15.10 -3.07
C THR A 146 -20.75 13.61 -2.88
N THR A 147 -21.99 13.24 -2.55
CA THR A 147 -22.46 11.85 -2.47
C THR A 147 -22.90 11.27 -3.82
N LYS A 148 -22.51 11.90 -4.93
CA LYS A 148 -22.79 11.42 -6.27
C LYS A 148 -21.63 10.54 -6.75
N TYR A 149 -21.62 9.31 -6.28
CA TYR A 149 -20.55 8.35 -6.49
C TYR A 149 -20.40 7.93 -7.97
N PRO A 150 -19.20 7.52 -8.40
CA PRO A 150 -18.99 6.92 -9.72
C PRO A 150 -19.66 5.54 -9.84
N LYS A 151 -19.49 4.89 -10.98
CA LYS A 151 -19.86 3.48 -11.12
C LYS A 151 -18.90 2.62 -10.30
N THR A 152 -19.38 1.46 -9.84
CA THR A 152 -18.54 0.43 -9.22
C THR A 152 -17.65 -0.23 -10.26
N ASP A 153 -16.41 -0.49 -9.88
CA ASP A 153 -15.49 -1.39 -10.54
C ASP A 153 -14.97 -2.38 -9.50
N ALA A 154 -15.07 -3.68 -9.76
CA ALA A 154 -14.82 -4.69 -8.73
C ALA A 154 -13.34 -4.78 -8.30
N GLY A 155 -12.40 -4.53 -9.21
CA GLY A 155 -10.98 -4.48 -8.86
C GLY A 155 -10.67 -3.29 -7.97
N TRP A 156 -11.12 -2.11 -8.36
CA TRP A 156 -10.95 -0.92 -7.55
C TRP A 156 -11.73 -0.96 -6.23
N ALA A 157 -12.87 -1.65 -6.16
CA ALA A 157 -13.59 -1.85 -4.90
C ALA A 157 -12.75 -2.68 -3.91
N LEU A 158 -12.10 -3.74 -4.40
CA LEU A 158 -11.20 -4.57 -3.59
C LEU A 158 -9.96 -3.78 -3.15
N GLU A 159 -9.40 -2.94 -4.02
CA GLU A 159 -8.31 -2.02 -3.68
C GLU A 159 -8.71 -1.03 -2.58
N ILE A 160 -9.86 -0.38 -2.72
CA ILE A 160 -10.39 0.55 -1.72
C ILE A 160 -10.57 -0.14 -0.36
N SER A 161 -11.05 -1.39 -0.36
CA SER A 161 -11.20 -2.17 0.88
C SER A 161 -9.84 -2.42 1.54
N LEU A 162 -8.80 -2.77 0.77
CA LEU A 162 -7.43 -2.90 1.25
C LEU A 162 -6.94 -1.62 1.93
N ASP A 163 -7.07 -0.49 1.24
CA ASP A 163 -6.53 0.79 1.68
C ASP A 163 -7.18 1.30 2.98
N VAL A 164 -8.50 1.30 3.00
CA VAL A 164 -9.28 1.76 4.15
C VAL A 164 -9.02 0.88 5.37
N GLU A 165 -9.00 -0.44 5.20
CA GLU A 165 -8.77 -1.38 6.28
C GLU A 165 -7.33 -1.34 6.78
N ALA A 166 -6.33 -1.15 5.90
CA ALA A 166 -4.93 -1.02 6.29
C ALA A 166 -4.68 0.25 7.13
N VAL A 167 -5.28 1.40 6.76
CA VAL A 167 -5.22 2.60 7.61
C VAL A 167 -5.84 2.35 8.97
N HIS A 168 -7.05 1.74 9.01
CA HIS A 168 -7.73 1.47 10.27
C HIS A 168 -7.03 0.42 11.12
N ALA A 169 -6.38 -0.55 10.48
CA ALA A 169 -5.53 -1.53 11.16
C ALA A 169 -4.40 -0.87 11.95
N ILE A 170 -3.81 0.19 11.41
CA ILE A 170 -2.68 0.90 12.03
C ILE A 170 -3.15 2.01 12.96
N CYS A 171 -4.13 2.81 12.56
CA CYS A 171 -4.64 3.94 13.35
C CYS A 171 -6.13 3.77 13.60
N ASP A 172 -6.49 3.14 14.72
CA ASP A 172 -7.88 2.80 15.04
C ASP A 172 -8.72 4.00 15.52
N ASN A 173 -8.09 5.15 15.78
CA ASN A 173 -8.76 6.40 16.14
C ASN A 173 -8.53 7.53 15.12
N CYS A 174 -8.04 7.24 13.94
CA CYS A 174 -8.03 8.16 12.82
C CYS A 174 -9.43 8.29 12.20
N SER A 175 -9.79 9.48 11.73
CA SER A 175 -10.89 9.64 10.80
C SER A 175 -10.44 9.26 9.40
N ILE A 176 -11.28 8.56 8.64
CA ILE A 176 -10.95 8.11 7.27
C ILE A 176 -11.85 8.84 6.28
N LEU A 177 -11.22 9.52 5.32
CA LEU A 177 -11.88 10.19 4.20
C LEU A 177 -11.60 9.41 2.91
N LEU A 178 -12.59 8.71 2.39
CA LEU A 178 -12.50 8.07 1.08
C LEU A 178 -12.97 9.04 0.00
N VAL A 179 -12.11 9.34 -0.98
CA VAL A 179 -12.43 10.20 -2.13
C VAL A 179 -12.34 9.39 -3.42
N GLU A 180 -13.48 9.14 -4.03
CA GLU A 180 -13.62 8.29 -5.20
C GLU A 180 -13.57 9.11 -6.50
N ALA A 181 -12.50 8.93 -7.28
CA ALA A 181 -12.37 9.50 -8.62
C ALA A 181 -13.29 8.80 -9.63
N THR A 182 -13.83 9.55 -10.57
CA THR A 182 -14.76 9.02 -11.58
C THR A 182 -14.13 7.91 -12.45
N SER A 183 -12.81 7.96 -12.64
CA SER A 183 -12.03 6.97 -13.36
C SER A 183 -10.55 7.12 -13.00
N PRO A 184 -9.68 6.15 -13.33
CA PRO A 184 -8.27 6.19 -12.97
C PRO A 184 -7.43 7.08 -13.90
N THR A 185 -8.02 8.05 -14.60
CA THR A 185 -7.25 9.03 -15.36
C THR A 185 -6.54 9.98 -14.40
N ASN A 186 -5.30 10.38 -14.72
CA ASN A 186 -4.55 11.33 -13.91
C ASN A 186 -5.37 12.59 -13.57
N ALA A 187 -6.11 13.14 -14.53
CA ALA A 187 -6.95 14.32 -14.31
C ALA A 187 -8.03 14.11 -13.23
N ASN A 188 -8.68 12.94 -13.20
CA ASN A 188 -9.70 12.63 -12.20
C ASN A 188 -9.10 12.33 -10.83
N LEU A 189 -7.98 11.60 -10.78
CA LEU A 189 -7.27 11.31 -9.55
C LEU A 189 -6.71 12.59 -8.91
N MET A 190 -6.10 13.48 -9.70
CA MET A 190 -5.62 14.77 -9.18
C MET A 190 -6.77 15.64 -8.64
N LYS A 191 -7.93 15.60 -9.27
CA LYS A 191 -9.11 16.28 -8.74
C LYS A 191 -9.59 15.69 -7.42
N ALA A 192 -9.49 14.36 -7.26
CA ALA A 192 -9.82 13.70 -6.00
C ALA A 192 -8.80 14.07 -4.89
N VAL A 193 -7.51 14.19 -5.22
CA VAL A 193 -6.48 14.72 -4.31
C VAL A 193 -6.85 16.13 -3.85
N ASP A 194 -7.15 17.05 -4.77
CA ASP A 194 -7.56 18.42 -4.41
C ASP A 194 -8.80 18.44 -3.50
N THR A 195 -9.75 17.54 -3.75
CA THR A 195 -10.95 17.39 -2.92
C THR A 195 -10.60 16.91 -1.52
N ALA A 196 -9.73 15.90 -1.39
CA ALA A 196 -9.28 15.41 -0.09
C ALA A 196 -8.64 16.54 0.75
N LEU A 197 -7.77 17.33 0.12
CA LEU A 197 -7.14 18.48 0.74
C LEU A 197 -8.16 19.55 1.16
N SER A 198 -9.10 19.86 0.29
CA SER A 198 -10.15 20.88 0.56
C SER A 198 -11.09 20.48 1.72
N LEU A 199 -11.23 19.19 1.98
CA LEU A 199 -12.02 18.64 3.09
C LEU A 199 -11.22 18.48 4.40
N GLY A 200 -9.96 18.93 4.42
CA GLY A 200 -9.16 19.02 5.62
C GLY A 200 -8.28 17.81 5.90
N ALA A 201 -8.06 16.91 4.94
CA ALA A 201 -7.10 15.84 5.10
C ALA A 201 -5.69 16.40 5.26
N THR A 202 -4.94 15.88 6.23
CA THR A 202 -3.54 16.24 6.47
C THR A 202 -2.58 15.11 6.10
N ILE A 203 -3.12 13.94 5.83
CA ILE A 203 -2.40 12.75 5.40
C ILE A 203 -3.19 12.12 4.25
N LEU A 204 -2.51 11.78 3.15
CA LEU A 204 -3.11 11.13 1.99
C LEU A 204 -2.34 9.86 1.64
N SER A 205 -3.06 8.79 1.29
CA SER A 205 -2.52 7.58 0.65
C SER A 205 -3.10 7.44 -0.75
N ASN A 206 -2.21 7.13 -1.71
CA ASN A 206 -2.52 6.98 -3.12
C ASN A 206 -1.95 5.63 -3.58
N SER A 207 -2.78 4.61 -3.63
CA SER A 207 -2.38 3.23 -3.93
C SER A 207 -2.50 2.93 -5.42
N TYR A 208 -2.00 3.83 -6.24
CA TYR A 208 -2.05 3.72 -7.69
C TYR A 208 -0.85 4.40 -8.36
N GLY A 209 -0.65 4.04 -9.61
CA GLY A 209 0.32 4.72 -10.46
C GLY A 209 0.25 4.26 -11.92
N GLY A 210 1.05 4.93 -12.71
CA GLY A 210 1.23 4.64 -14.12
C GLY A 210 2.66 4.93 -14.57
N ALA A 211 2.97 4.61 -15.82
CA ALA A 211 4.28 4.90 -16.39
C ALA A 211 4.58 6.40 -16.37
N GLU A 212 5.83 6.74 -16.05
CA GLU A 212 6.30 8.13 -16.12
C GLU A 212 6.10 8.72 -17.54
N SER A 213 5.86 10.02 -17.59
CA SER A 213 5.72 10.76 -18.83
C SER A 213 6.33 12.16 -18.75
N SER A 214 6.67 12.72 -19.90
CA SER A 214 7.23 14.09 -19.95
C SER A 214 6.28 15.18 -19.45
N THR A 215 4.99 14.86 -19.31
CA THR A 215 3.94 15.80 -18.88
C THR A 215 3.59 15.68 -17.40
N GLU A 216 4.10 14.69 -16.69
CA GLU A 216 3.72 14.37 -15.29
C GLU A 216 3.94 15.55 -14.34
N LYS A 217 4.99 16.34 -14.54
CA LYS A 217 5.25 17.56 -13.75
C LYS A 217 4.11 18.56 -13.73
N THR A 218 3.22 18.51 -14.71
CA THR A 218 2.04 19.39 -14.72
C THR A 218 1.06 19.04 -13.60
N TYR A 219 1.15 17.82 -13.07
CA TYR A 219 0.33 17.32 -11.95
C TYR A 219 0.97 17.56 -10.59
N ASP A 220 2.26 17.85 -10.49
CA ASP A 220 2.97 18.07 -9.23
C ASP A 220 2.35 19.15 -8.33
N LYS A 221 1.70 20.14 -8.93
CA LYS A 221 0.99 21.20 -8.19
C LYS A 221 -0.09 20.65 -7.21
N HIS A 222 -0.66 19.48 -7.52
CA HIS A 222 -1.66 18.82 -6.68
C HIS A 222 -1.05 18.15 -5.44
N PHE A 223 0.26 17.95 -5.43
CA PHE A 223 1.00 17.35 -4.32
C PHE A 223 1.88 18.36 -3.56
N ASN A 224 2.08 19.56 -4.10
CA ASN A 224 2.93 20.59 -3.48
C ASN A 224 2.20 21.32 -2.35
N HIS A 225 1.96 20.65 -1.24
CA HIS A 225 1.28 21.14 -0.06
C HIS A 225 2.13 20.93 1.20
N PRO A 226 3.05 21.86 1.55
CA PRO A 226 3.80 21.81 2.80
C PRO A 226 2.86 21.72 4.01
N GLY A 227 3.19 20.87 4.98
CA GLY A 227 2.33 20.58 6.14
C GLY A 227 1.34 19.43 5.92
N ILE A 228 1.26 18.92 4.69
CA ILE A 228 0.46 17.73 4.35
C ILE A 228 1.41 16.58 4.00
N ALA A 229 1.15 15.40 4.56
CA ALA A 229 1.89 14.18 4.22
C ALA A 229 1.17 13.42 3.10
N ILE A 230 1.83 13.28 1.95
CA ILE A 230 1.25 12.59 0.80
C ILE A 230 2.14 11.40 0.47
N PHE A 231 1.55 10.21 0.53
CA PHE A 231 2.18 8.92 0.24
C PHE A 231 1.65 8.36 -1.07
N ALA A 232 2.49 7.65 -1.81
CA ALA A 232 2.08 6.89 -2.97
C ALA A 232 2.88 5.60 -3.09
N SER A 233 2.19 4.53 -3.45
CA SER A 233 2.78 3.24 -3.73
C SER A 233 3.74 3.30 -4.92
N SER A 234 4.90 2.66 -4.80
CA SER A 234 5.99 2.77 -5.79
C SER A 234 5.75 1.97 -7.07
N GLY A 235 4.80 1.01 -7.03
CA GLY A 235 4.48 0.11 -8.14
C GLY A 235 4.84 -1.34 -7.88
N ASP A 236 4.26 -2.24 -8.70
CA ASP A 236 4.33 -3.69 -8.53
C ASP A 236 4.82 -4.39 -9.81
N ASN A 237 5.80 -3.79 -10.49
CA ASN A 237 6.39 -4.34 -11.71
C ASN A 237 7.91 -4.53 -11.60
N GLY A 238 8.43 -4.59 -10.38
CA GLY A 238 9.86 -4.66 -10.12
C GLY A 238 10.58 -3.35 -10.46
N TYR A 239 11.86 -3.43 -10.80
CA TYR A 239 12.68 -2.27 -11.09
C TYR A 239 12.09 -1.39 -12.20
N GLY A 240 11.63 -0.23 -11.81
CA GLY A 240 10.97 0.76 -12.64
C GLY A 240 10.32 1.83 -11.76
N VAL A 241 10.07 3.00 -12.32
CA VAL A 241 9.51 4.14 -11.61
C VAL A 241 8.11 4.44 -12.11
N SER A 242 7.19 4.67 -11.20
CA SER A 242 5.80 5.03 -11.49
C SER A 242 5.48 6.44 -10.98
N TYR A 243 4.57 7.14 -11.64
CA TYR A 243 3.98 8.38 -11.16
C TYR A 243 2.59 8.08 -10.54
N PRO A 244 2.21 8.62 -9.35
CA PRO A 244 2.77 9.80 -8.70
C PRO A 244 3.91 9.54 -7.70
N ALA A 245 4.37 8.32 -7.47
CA ALA A 245 5.50 8.05 -6.56
C ALA A 245 6.78 8.80 -6.95
N ALA A 246 6.99 9.07 -8.24
CA ALA A 246 8.10 9.86 -8.75
C ALA A 246 8.05 11.34 -8.39
N SER A 247 6.89 11.90 -8.06
CA SER A 247 6.77 13.33 -7.72
C SER A 247 7.71 13.70 -6.56
N GLN A 248 8.39 14.83 -6.70
CA GLN A 248 9.27 15.35 -5.65
C GLN A 248 8.55 15.80 -4.38
N TYR A 249 7.23 15.88 -4.41
CA TYR A 249 6.36 16.32 -3.31
C TYR A 249 5.69 15.17 -2.58
N VAL A 250 5.87 13.95 -3.06
CA VAL A 250 5.27 12.72 -2.52
C VAL A 250 6.35 11.89 -1.83
N VAL A 251 5.98 11.19 -0.78
CA VAL A 251 6.77 10.11 -0.19
C VAL A 251 6.42 8.82 -0.91
N ALA A 252 7.38 8.28 -1.65
CA ALA A 252 7.23 7.01 -2.36
C ALA A 252 7.39 5.83 -1.40
N VAL A 253 6.42 4.92 -1.40
CA VAL A 253 6.42 3.76 -0.51
C VAL A 253 6.71 2.50 -1.31
N GLY A 254 7.88 1.92 -1.05
CA GLY A 254 8.34 0.66 -1.61
C GLY A 254 7.75 -0.56 -0.88
N GLY A 255 8.02 -1.73 -1.42
CA GLY A 255 7.49 -2.99 -0.92
C GLY A 255 8.54 -3.89 -0.27
N THR A 256 8.18 -4.49 0.85
CA THR A 256 8.96 -5.54 1.51
C THR A 256 8.16 -6.84 1.63
N LYS A 257 8.86 -7.92 1.89
CA LYS A 257 8.32 -9.15 2.44
C LYS A 257 8.57 -9.17 3.94
N LEU A 258 7.53 -9.04 4.72
CA LEU A 258 7.58 -9.08 6.18
C LEU A 258 7.58 -10.51 6.69
N ASN A 259 8.55 -10.84 7.54
CA ASN A 259 8.60 -12.10 8.27
C ASN A 259 8.41 -11.84 9.76
N LEU A 260 7.44 -12.52 10.35
CA LEU A 260 7.17 -12.47 11.78
C LEU A 260 7.65 -13.76 12.47
N THR A 261 7.95 -13.66 13.75
CA THR A 261 8.16 -14.83 14.62
C THR A 261 6.84 -15.56 14.82
N LYS A 262 6.88 -16.75 15.39
CA LYS A 262 5.66 -17.51 15.76
C LYS A 262 4.76 -16.80 16.77
N THR A 263 5.27 -15.78 17.43
CA THR A 263 4.54 -14.95 18.40
C THR A 263 4.02 -13.64 17.79
N GLY A 264 4.12 -13.46 16.46
CA GLY A 264 3.63 -12.27 15.74
C GLY A 264 4.51 -11.02 15.91
N THR A 265 5.76 -11.17 16.37
CA THR A 265 6.69 -10.04 16.47
C THR A 265 7.59 -9.97 15.24
N TYR A 266 8.11 -8.79 14.94
CA TYR A 266 9.07 -8.57 13.85
C TYR A 266 10.24 -9.56 13.91
N SER A 267 10.57 -10.16 12.79
CA SER A 267 11.74 -11.04 12.65
C SER A 267 12.73 -10.50 11.63
N SER A 268 12.27 -10.19 10.44
CA SER A 268 13.08 -9.64 9.36
C SER A 268 12.21 -9.14 8.23
N GLU A 269 12.80 -8.32 7.37
CA GLU A 269 12.22 -7.98 6.05
C GLU A 269 13.26 -8.17 4.95
N SER A 270 12.75 -8.36 3.74
CA SER A 270 13.55 -8.31 2.51
C SER A 270 12.82 -7.47 1.47
N ALA A 271 13.56 -6.79 0.59
CA ALA A 271 12.92 -6.12 -0.54
C ALA A 271 12.08 -7.10 -1.34
N TRP A 272 10.84 -6.73 -1.62
CA TRP A 272 9.94 -7.52 -2.45
C TRP A 272 10.35 -7.42 -3.93
N SER A 273 10.31 -8.56 -4.65
CA SER A 273 10.81 -8.64 -6.03
C SER A 273 10.02 -7.78 -7.02
N ASP A 274 8.75 -7.55 -6.74
CA ASP A 274 7.86 -6.82 -7.65
C ASP A 274 7.68 -5.35 -7.23
N GLY A 275 8.15 -4.95 -6.02
CA GLY A 275 8.11 -3.55 -5.58
C GLY A 275 8.86 -2.60 -6.51
N GLY A 276 8.24 -1.44 -6.84
CA GLY A 276 8.82 -0.45 -7.73
C GLY A 276 9.99 0.30 -7.10
N SER A 277 11.04 0.55 -7.90
CA SER A 277 12.15 1.42 -7.52
C SER A 277 12.91 1.94 -8.73
N GLY A 278 13.71 2.98 -8.55
CA GLY A 278 14.59 3.43 -9.63
C GLY A 278 14.88 4.93 -9.63
N CYS A 279 15.49 5.37 -10.70
CA CYS A 279 15.81 6.76 -10.96
C CYS A 279 14.80 7.33 -11.97
N SER A 280 14.00 8.31 -11.58
CA SER A 280 13.03 8.96 -12.45
C SER A 280 13.70 9.51 -13.72
N SER A 281 12.99 9.41 -14.83
CA SER A 281 13.41 10.01 -16.10
C SER A 281 13.08 11.51 -16.20
N TYR A 282 12.12 11.96 -15.41
CA TYR A 282 11.59 13.34 -15.54
C TYR A 282 11.72 14.16 -14.27
N GLU A 283 11.43 13.59 -13.08
CA GLU A 283 11.29 14.34 -11.85
C GLU A 283 12.61 14.86 -11.28
N THR A 284 12.55 16.03 -10.68
CA THR A 284 13.70 16.67 -10.03
C THR A 284 13.98 16.00 -8.69
N LYS A 285 15.25 15.73 -8.39
CA LYS A 285 15.64 15.25 -7.07
C LYS A 285 15.33 16.31 -6.02
N PRO A 286 14.51 16.00 -5.01
CA PRO A 286 14.26 16.93 -3.91
C PRO A 286 15.49 17.11 -3.04
N SER A 287 15.62 18.24 -2.40
CA SER A 287 16.81 18.61 -1.60
C SER A 287 17.06 17.72 -0.39
N TRP A 288 16.03 17.01 0.08
CA TRP A 288 16.13 16.08 1.20
C TRP A 288 16.69 14.71 0.78
N GLN A 289 16.59 14.27 -0.49
CA GLN A 289 17.27 13.05 -0.97
C GLN A 289 18.77 13.29 -1.13
N LYS A 290 19.61 12.38 -0.61
CA LYS A 290 21.06 12.53 -0.55
C LYS A 290 21.85 11.48 -1.34
N ASP A 291 21.19 10.47 -1.90
CA ASP A 291 21.83 9.48 -2.75
C ASP A 291 22.46 10.16 -3.99
N THR A 292 23.63 9.65 -4.42
CA THR A 292 24.43 10.27 -5.48
C THR A 292 24.40 9.52 -6.81
N GLY A 293 23.92 8.31 -6.82
CA GLY A 293 23.92 7.44 -8.00
C GLY A 293 22.81 7.75 -9.01
N CYS A 294 21.76 8.47 -8.60
CA CYS A 294 20.73 9.02 -9.45
C CYS A 294 20.78 10.54 -9.39
N LYS A 295 20.72 11.22 -10.53
CA LYS A 295 20.73 12.72 -10.61
C LYS A 295 19.32 13.32 -10.51
N LYS A 296 18.31 12.48 -10.56
CA LYS A 296 16.89 12.81 -10.52
C LYS A 296 16.27 12.26 -9.25
N ARG A 297 14.95 12.36 -9.12
CA ARG A 297 14.18 11.74 -8.04
C ARG A 297 14.45 10.23 -8.00
N THR A 298 14.81 9.70 -6.84
CA THR A 298 15.00 8.27 -6.62
C THR A 298 13.79 7.70 -5.86
N VAL A 299 13.20 6.64 -6.34
CA VAL A 299 12.10 5.87 -5.73
C VAL A 299 12.68 4.55 -5.21
N ALA A 300 12.35 4.10 -3.95
CA ALA A 300 11.42 4.61 -2.98
C ALA A 300 12.09 5.48 -1.89
N ASP A 301 11.29 5.99 -0.91
CA ASP A 301 11.77 6.73 0.26
C ASP A 301 11.73 5.90 1.54
N VAL A 302 10.68 5.15 1.72
CA VAL A 302 10.43 4.20 2.81
C VAL A 302 9.74 2.97 2.26
N ALA A 303 9.62 1.90 3.03
CA ALA A 303 8.92 0.69 2.62
C ALA A 303 8.10 0.09 3.76
N ALA A 304 7.12 -0.74 3.40
CA ALA A 304 6.40 -1.61 4.33
C ALA A 304 6.01 -2.91 3.63
N ASP A 305 5.35 -3.82 4.35
CA ASP A 305 4.90 -5.10 3.81
C ASP A 305 4.06 -4.92 2.55
N ALA A 306 4.44 -5.66 1.52
CA ALA A 306 3.81 -5.62 0.20
C ALA A 306 3.72 -7.01 -0.46
N ASP A 307 4.65 -7.93 -0.12
CA ASP A 307 4.63 -9.27 -0.73
C ASP A 307 3.30 -9.96 -0.38
N PRO A 308 2.44 -10.33 -1.35
CA PRO A 308 1.17 -11.00 -1.07
C PRO A 308 1.31 -12.25 -0.19
N THR A 309 2.51 -12.80 -0.13
CA THR A 309 2.84 -13.95 0.69
C THR A 309 2.91 -13.63 2.19
N SER A 310 3.20 -12.41 2.57
CA SER A 310 3.04 -11.85 3.91
C SER A 310 1.81 -10.94 4.03
N GLY A 311 1.06 -10.76 2.95
CA GLY A 311 -0.01 -9.79 2.79
C GLY A 311 -1.11 -9.78 3.85
N ALA A 312 -1.91 -8.73 3.80
CA ALA A 312 -3.00 -8.45 4.74
C ALA A 312 -4.25 -9.31 4.52
N ALA A 313 -4.97 -9.57 5.59
CA ALA A 313 -6.36 -10.01 5.51
C ALA A 313 -7.25 -8.80 5.20
N VAL A 314 -8.06 -8.89 4.14
CA VAL A 314 -8.95 -7.83 3.65
C VAL A 314 -10.35 -8.38 3.48
N TYR A 315 -11.36 -7.65 3.90
CA TYR A 315 -12.76 -8.01 3.75
C TYR A 315 -13.45 -7.16 2.69
N ASP A 316 -13.93 -7.78 1.63
CA ASP A 316 -14.74 -7.11 0.60
C ASP A 316 -16.00 -7.92 0.29
N SER A 317 -17.16 -7.27 0.40
CA SER A 317 -18.46 -7.87 0.05
C SER A 317 -18.88 -7.60 -1.40
N VAL A 318 -18.16 -6.73 -2.13
CA VAL A 318 -18.29 -6.59 -3.58
C VAL A 318 -17.71 -7.84 -4.24
N THR A 319 -18.44 -8.38 -5.21
CA THR A 319 -17.97 -9.60 -5.88
C THR A 319 -16.85 -9.28 -6.86
N TYR A 320 -15.65 -9.76 -6.55
CA TYR A 320 -14.49 -9.72 -7.44
C TYR A 320 -14.27 -11.11 -8.05
N GLU A 321 -14.43 -11.24 -9.37
CA GLU A 321 -14.29 -12.50 -10.13
C GLU A 321 -15.03 -13.71 -9.52
N GLY A 322 -16.26 -13.48 -9.10
CA GLY A 322 -17.11 -14.50 -8.51
C GLY A 322 -16.87 -14.78 -7.04
N GLN A 323 -15.89 -14.14 -6.41
CA GLN A 323 -15.52 -14.30 -4.99
C GLN A 323 -15.83 -13.05 -4.18
N LYS A 324 -16.08 -13.20 -2.89
CA LYS A 324 -16.25 -12.12 -1.91
C LYS A 324 -16.00 -12.65 -0.49
N GLY A 325 -15.75 -11.75 0.43
CA GLY A 325 -15.46 -12.09 1.83
C GLY A 325 -14.01 -11.77 2.17
N TRP A 326 -13.31 -12.68 2.82
CA TRP A 326 -11.92 -12.49 3.24
C TRP A 326 -10.95 -12.88 2.13
N PHE A 327 -10.20 -11.89 1.65
CA PHE A 327 -9.09 -12.06 0.72
C PHE A 327 -7.75 -11.93 1.45
N LYS A 328 -6.68 -12.41 0.84
CA LYS A 328 -5.31 -12.10 1.23
C LYS A 328 -4.67 -11.28 0.13
N ILE A 329 -4.24 -10.07 0.45
CA ILE A 329 -3.80 -9.05 -0.52
C ILE A 329 -2.46 -8.47 -0.09
N GLY A 330 -1.60 -8.26 -1.05
CA GLY A 330 -0.35 -7.52 -0.96
C GLY A 330 -0.30 -6.40 -1.99
N GLY A 331 0.90 -6.13 -2.51
CA GLY A 331 1.20 -5.01 -3.39
C GLY A 331 1.72 -3.79 -2.63
N THR A 332 2.36 -2.87 -3.32
CA THR A 332 2.75 -1.58 -2.71
C THR A 332 1.52 -0.76 -2.31
N SER A 333 0.34 -1.16 -2.76
CA SER A 333 -0.97 -0.70 -2.27
C SER A 333 -1.22 -1.02 -0.80
N LEU A 334 -0.72 -2.13 -0.27
CA LEU A 334 -0.74 -2.40 1.16
C LEU A 334 0.25 -1.49 1.91
N ALA A 335 1.44 -1.33 1.37
CA ALA A 335 2.52 -0.58 2.02
C ALA A 335 2.16 0.91 2.21
N SER A 336 1.56 1.56 1.21
CA SER A 336 1.24 3.00 1.26
C SER A 336 0.28 3.37 2.40
N PRO A 337 -0.90 2.75 2.55
CA PRO A 337 -1.81 3.06 3.65
C PRO A 337 -1.27 2.62 5.02
N LEU A 338 -0.45 1.56 5.11
CA LEU A 338 0.25 1.23 6.35
C LEU A 338 1.17 2.37 6.80
N ILE A 339 2.00 2.90 5.88
CA ILE A 339 2.87 4.06 6.17
C ILE A 339 2.05 5.30 6.51
N ALA A 340 0.97 5.58 5.78
CA ALA A 340 0.08 6.70 6.07
C ALA A 340 -0.55 6.59 7.48
N GLY A 341 -0.99 5.39 7.86
CA GLY A 341 -1.50 5.10 9.19
C GLY A 341 -0.44 5.26 10.28
N ILE A 342 0.77 4.77 10.08
CA ILE A 342 1.89 4.93 11.03
C ILE A 342 2.23 6.42 11.18
N PHE A 343 2.30 7.14 10.07
CA PHE A 343 2.55 8.58 10.09
C PHE A 343 1.46 9.34 10.88
N ALA A 344 0.20 8.92 10.76
CA ALA A 344 -0.90 9.49 11.52
C ALA A 344 -0.78 9.27 13.04
N THR A 345 -0.12 8.20 13.47
CA THR A 345 0.15 7.94 14.90
C THR A 345 1.36 8.70 15.44
N SER A 346 2.05 9.47 14.59
CA SER A 346 3.29 10.18 14.87
C SER A 346 3.06 11.68 15.19
N GLU A 347 4.14 12.43 15.40
CA GLU A 347 4.08 13.87 15.53
C GLU A 347 3.71 14.54 14.19
N HIS A 348 2.92 15.61 14.28
CA HIS A 348 2.43 16.32 13.10
C HIS A 348 3.51 17.11 12.38
N LEU A 349 3.42 17.18 11.04
CA LEU A 349 4.23 18.08 10.24
C LEU A 349 4.02 19.54 10.63
N LYS A 350 5.10 20.31 10.65
CA LYS A 350 5.00 21.78 10.69
C LYS A 350 4.39 22.26 9.37
N SER A 351 3.59 23.31 9.43
CA SER A 351 2.85 23.84 8.27
C SER A 351 3.70 24.21 7.04
N SER A 352 5.02 24.35 7.19
CA SER A 352 5.97 24.64 6.11
C SER A 352 6.85 23.45 5.72
N GLN A 353 6.61 22.26 6.30
CA GLN A 353 7.49 21.11 6.14
C GLN A 353 6.94 20.10 5.13
N GLN A 354 7.76 19.61 4.24
CA GLN A 354 7.47 18.46 3.38
C GLN A 354 7.69 17.16 4.18
N ALA A 355 6.85 16.15 3.98
CA ALA A 355 6.96 14.87 4.69
C ALA A 355 8.31 14.17 4.44
N GLY A 356 8.82 14.20 3.21
CA GLY A 356 10.15 13.69 2.90
C GLY A 356 11.26 14.37 3.68
N THR A 357 11.16 15.70 3.92
CA THR A 357 12.15 16.41 4.76
C THR A 357 12.13 15.92 6.22
N LEU A 358 10.94 15.59 6.74
CA LEU A 358 10.84 15.00 8.08
C LEU A 358 11.51 13.64 8.11
N LEU A 359 11.07 12.71 7.23
CA LEU A 359 11.54 11.32 7.23
C LEU A 359 13.06 11.21 7.05
N TYR A 360 13.63 11.94 6.11
CA TYR A 360 15.09 11.96 5.88
C TYR A 360 15.88 12.69 6.98
N GLY A 361 15.22 13.41 7.87
CA GLY A 361 15.80 14.05 9.05
C GLY A 361 15.76 13.18 10.30
N LEU A 362 15.03 12.06 10.28
CA LEU A 362 14.94 11.16 11.42
C LEU A 362 16.23 10.36 11.63
N PRO A 363 16.55 10.01 12.89
CA PRO A 363 17.61 9.04 13.17
C PRO A 363 17.34 7.69 12.51
N ALA A 364 18.37 6.99 12.05
CA ALA A 364 18.26 5.66 11.44
C ALA A 364 17.57 4.62 12.35
N SER A 365 17.55 4.83 13.67
CA SER A 365 16.85 3.95 14.62
C SER A 365 15.32 3.93 14.47
N HIS A 366 14.74 4.89 13.74
CA HIS A 366 13.32 4.91 13.41
C HIS A 366 12.96 3.95 12.27
N PHE A 367 13.95 3.31 11.67
CA PHE A 367 13.77 2.39 10.56
C PHE A 367 14.45 1.05 10.83
N ASN A 368 13.83 -0.02 10.38
CA ASN A 368 14.49 -1.31 10.17
C ASN A 368 15.21 -1.23 8.82
N ASP A 369 16.54 -1.25 8.85
CA ASP A 369 17.37 -1.24 7.64
C ASP A 369 17.25 -2.57 6.89
N VAL A 370 16.55 -2.58 5.77
CA VAL A 370 16.30 -3.78 4.96
C VAL A 370 17.48 -3.99 4.01
N THR A 371 18.28 -5.00 4.28
CA THR A 371 19.59 -5.19 3.61
C THR A 371 19.63 -6.37 2.64
N THR A 372 18.49 -7.05 2.43
CA THR A 372 18.40 -8.25 1.58
C THR A 372 17.24 -8.12 0.58
N GLY A 373 17.33 -8.86 -0.51
CA GLY A 373 16.33 -8.84 -1.58
C GLY A 373 16.73 -7.93 -2.75
N SER A 374 15.97 -8.05 -3.82
CA SER A 374 16.17 -7.29 -5.07
C SER A 374 14.89 -7.33 -5.88
N ASN A 375 14.58 -6.26 -6.56
CA ASN A 375 13.44 -6.12 -7.46
C ASN A 375 13.85 -6.06 -8.95
N GLY A 376 15.10 -6.41 -9.26
CA GLY A 376 15.56 -6.44 -10.64
C GLY A 376 17.07 -6.37 -10.79
N THR A 377 17.51 -6.02 -11.98
CA THR A 377 18.92 -5.81 -12.32
C THR A 377 19.12 -4.39 -12.84
N CYS A 378 20.03 -3.65 -12.24
CA CYS A 378 20.26 -2.24 -12.56
C CYS A 378 21.72 -1.81 -12.33
N SER A 379 22.04 -0.61 -12.79
CA SER A 379 23.31 0.05 -12.50
C SER A 379 23.06 1.54 -12.25
N PRO A 380 23.46 2.08 -11.11
CA PRO A 380 24.13 1.41 -9.97
C PRO A 380 23.18 0.46 -9.21
N SER A 381 23.73 -0.61 -8.63
CA SER A 381 22.96 -1.73 -8.07
C SER A 381 22.04 -1.35 -6.90
N TYR A 382 22.36 -0.31 -6.13
CA TYR A 382 21.50 0.13 -5.02
C TYR A 382 20.12 0.60 -5.46
N LEU A 383 19.92 0.91 -6.73
CA LEU A 383 18.60 1.32 -7.25
C LEU A 383 17.60 0.16 -7.38
N CYS A 384 18.09 -1.09 -7.35
CA CYS A 384 17.26 -2.29 -7.47
C CYS A 384 17.63 -3.42 -6.51
N LYS A 385 18.56 -3.20 -5.61
CA LYS A 385 18.99 -4.19 -4.64
C LYS A 385 19.09 -3.57 -3.25
N ALA A 386 18.45 -4.20 -2.29
CA ALA A 386 18.53 -3.80 -0.89
C ALA A 386 19.98 -3.88 -0.38
N ALA A 387 20.38 -2.89 0.40
CA ALA A 387 21.73 -2.72 0.90
C ALA A 387 21.70 -1.95 2.23
N LYS A 388 22.80 -1.94 2.96
CA LYS A 388 22.91 -1.17 4.19
C LYS A 388 22.71 0.33 3.94
N GLY A 389 21.84 0.96 4.71
CA GLY A 389 21.47 2.35 4.57
C GLY A 389 20.43 2.55 3.45
N TYR A 390 20.43 3.73 2.83
CA TYR A 390 19.47 4.02 1.76
C TYR A 390 19.70 3.17 0.51
N ASP A 391 18.64 2.57 0.00
CA ASP A 391 18.57 1.89 -1.31
C ASP A 391 17.26 2.18 -2.04
N GLY A 392 17.19 1.84 -3.33
CA GLY A 392 16.02 2.10 -4.16
C GLY A 392 14.79 1.32 -3.71
N PRO A 393 14.84 -0.02 -3.59
CA PRO A 393 13.67 -0.83 -3.24
C PRO A 393 13.00 -0.49 -1.92
N THR A 394 13.78 -0.13 -0.88
CA THR A 394 13.25 0.03 0.48
C THR A 394 13.48 1.42 1.08
N GLY A 395 14.11 2.33 0.34
CA GLY A 395 14.36 3.68 0.80
C GLY A 395 15.23 3.71 2.07
N LEU A 396 14.75 4.39 3.09
CA LEU A 396 15.35 4.45 4.43
C LEU A 396 15.12 3.18 5.25
N GLY A 397 14.27 2.26 4.77
CA GLY A 397 13.84 1.05 5.46
C GLY A 397 12.35 1.07 5.81
N SER A 398 11.92 0.06 6.57
CA SER A 398 10.55 -0.01 7.11
C SER A 398 10.47 0.63 8.50
N PRO A 399 9.27 1.05 8.96
CA PRO A 399 9.13 1.71 10.26
C PRO A 399 9.60 0.85 11.45
N ASN A 400 10.24 1.49 12.42
CA ASN A 400 10.56 0.92 13.72
C ASN A 400 10.14 1.91 14.83
N GLY A 401 8.86 1.95 15.10
CA GLY A 401 8.23 2.95 15.95
C GLY A 401 7.56 4.04 15.12
N ILE A 402 7.24 5.15 15.80
CA ILE A 402 6.62 6.31 15.15
C ILE A 402 7.67 7.22 14.50
N PHE A 403 7.29 7.90 13.44
CA PHE A 403 8.13 8.86 12.71
C PHE A 403 8.31 10.20 13.42
#